data_5e5fa88cc21fb24caaf570f0c7d1b0d2
#
_entry.id   5e5fa88cc21fb24caaf570f0c7d1b0d2
#
_cell.length_a   1.000
_cell.length_b   1.000
_cell.length_c   1.000
_cell.angle_alpha   90.00
_cell.angle_beta   90.00
_cell.angle_gamma   90.00
#
_symmetry.space_group_name_H-M   'P 1'
#
loop_
_entity.id
_entity.type
_entity.pdbx_description
1 polymer ?
#
loop_
_entity_poly.entity_id
_entity_poly.type
_entity_poly.pdbx_seq_one_letter_code
_entity_poly.pdbx_strand_id
1 'polypeptide(L)'
;MSQHTNTIQDLIDDFSFLEDWEDRYMHVIELGKSLAPVGTAEKNETTKVKGCVSQVWLIKDYDGKTLNYRGDSDAHIVKGLVAVVLQLFSGRTPQEIIDIDAAGTLSQLGLAEHLSPQRSNGLSAMIARIKKDAAEILQA
;
A
#
# COMPACT_ATOMS: atom_id res chain seq x y z
N MET A 1 13.55 -2.05 -19.98
CA MET A 1 12.17 -1.59 -19.87
C MET A 1 11.66 -1.75 -18.45
N SER A 2 10.93 -0.79 -18.00
CA SER A 2 10.38 -0.87 -16.66
C SER A 2 9.33 -1.97 -16.55
N GLN A 3 9.40 -2.73 -15.49
CA GLN A 3 8.39 -3.74 -15.18
C GLN A 3 7.15 -3.11 -14.55
N HIS A 4 7.27 -1.86 -14.14
CA HIS A 4 6.24 -1.17 -13.37
C HIS A 4 5.49 -0.22 -14.29
N THR A 5 4.36 -0.67 -14.81
CA THR A 5 3.46 0.20 -15.56
C THR A 5 2.78 1.20 -14.63
N ASN A 6 2.72 0.86 -13.32
CA ASN A 6 2.12 1.71 -12.29
C ASN A 6 3.21 2.18 -11.33
N THR A 7 3.93 3.22 -11.73
CA THR A 7 4.98 3.80 -10.89
C THR A 7 4.38 4.76 -9.87
N ILE A 8 5.22 5.18 -8.92
CA ILE A 8 4.82 6.22 -7.95
C ILE A 8 4.44 7.50 -8.71
N GLN A 9 5.18 7.84 -9.75
CA GLN A 9 4.88 9.03 -10.55
C GLN A 9 3.53 8.89 -11.27
N ASP A 10 3.21 7.70 -11.78
CA ASP A 10 1.92 7.47 -12.42
C ASP A 10 0.78 7.71 -11.43
N LEU A 11 0.95 7.26 -10.19
CA LEU A 11 -0.05 7.46 -9.15
C LEU A 11 -0.23 8.94 -8.84
N ILE A 12 0.87 9.67 -8.71
CA ILE A 12 0.83 11.12 -8.47
C ILE A 12 0.14 11.83 -9.64
N ASP A 13 0.49 11.47 -10.87
CA ASP A 13 -0.08 12.08 -12.07
C ASP A 13 -1.58 11.84 -12.14
N ASP A 14 -2.02 10.61 -11.87
CA ASP A 14 -3.45 10.29 -11.89
C ASP A 14 -4.22 11.13 -10.87
N PHE A 15 -3.67 11.26 -9.66
CA PHE A 15 -4.32 12.06 -8.62
C PHE A 15 -4.31 13.55 -8.94
N SER A 16 -3.31 14.03 -9.69
CA SER A 16 -3.22 15.45 -10.03
C SER A 16 -4.36 15.91 -10.93
N PHE A 17 -4.97 14.99 -11.68
CA PHE A 17 -6.13 15.31 -12.50
C PHE A 17 -7.44 15.35 -11.72
N LEU A 18 -7.41 14.90 -10.47
CA LEU A 18 -8.59 14.83 -9.63
C LEU A 18 -8.55 16.00 -8.65
N GLU A 19 -9.37 17.03 -8.88
CA GLU A 19 -9.33 18.24 -8.07
C GLU A 19 -10.06 18.09 -6.75
N ASP A 20 -11.20 17.39 -6.76
CA ASP A 20 -12.03 17.22 -5.57
C ASP A 20 -11.65 15.99 -4.78
N TRP A 21 -11.74 16.08 -3.45
CA TRP A 21 -11.49 14.93 -2.60
C TRP A 21 -12.43 13.78 -2.90
N GLU A 22 -13.69 14.07 -3.23
CA GLU A 22 -14.65 13.03 -3.56
C GLU A 22 -14.19 12.20 -4.76
N ASP A 23 -13.65 12.84 -5.79
CA ASP A 23 -13.13 12.15 -6.96
C ASP A 23 -11.92 11.30 -6.60
N ARG A 24 -11.03 11.81 -5.73
CA ARG A 24 -9.87 11.05 -5.26
C ARG A 24 -10.31 9.85 -4.43
N TYR A 25 -11.31 10.04 -3.58
CA TYR A 25 -11.87 8.98 -2.77
C TYR A 25 -12.39 7.84 -3.64
N MET A 26 -13.16 8.17 -4.67
CA MET A 26 -13.67 7.18 -5.60
C MET A 26 -12.55 6.48 -6.36
N HIS A 27 -11.51 7.24 -6.73
CA HIS A 27 -10.37 6.65 -7.42
C HIS A 27 -9.64 5.64 -6.53
N VAL A 28 -9.47 5.96 -5.25
CA VAL A 28 -8.85 5.04 -4.28
C VAL A 28 -9.67 3.74 -4.21
N ILE A 29 -10.99 3.85 -4.12
CA ILE A 29 -11.86 2.67 -4.09
C ILE A 29 -11.69 1.84 -5.36
N GLU A 30 -11.61 2.49 -6.52
CA GLU A 30 -11.41 1.79 -7.80
C GLU A 30 -10.08 1.06 -7.85
N LEU A 31 -9.02 1.66 -7.30
CA LEU A 31 -7.72 0.98 -7.22
C LEU A 31 -7.83 -0.30 -6.41
N GLY A 32 -8.61 -0.28 -5.34
CA GLY A 32 -8.82 -1.47 -4.52
C GLY A 32 -9.49 -2.61 -5.26
N LYS A 33 -10.36 -2.30 -6.20
CA LYS A 33 -11.05 -3.31 -6.99
C LYS A 33 -10.11 -4.08 -7.92
N SER A 34 -8.98 -3.49 -8.26
CA SER A 34 -8.01 -4.12 -9.17
C SER A 34 -6.97 -4.99 -8.46
N LEU A 35 -7.05 -5.10 -7.13
CA LEU A 35 -6.12 -5.94 -6.37
C LEU A 35 -6.29 -7.41 -6.74
N ALA A 36 -5.15 -8.12 -6.79
CA ALA A 36 -5.17 -9.55 -7.00
C ALA A 36 -5.88 -10.26 -5.84
N PRO A 37 -6.64 -11.33 -6.11
CA PRO A 37 -7.37 -12.02 -5.05
C PRO A 37 -6.44 -12.61 -3.99
N VAL A 38 -6.92 -12.61 -2.74
CA VAL A 38 -6.24 -13.24 -1.62
C VAL A 38 -7.15 -14.34 -1.09
N GLY A 39 -6.62 -15.57 -1.03
CA GLY A 39 -7.39 -16.72 -0.56
C GLY A 39 -7.64 -16.69 0.93
N THR A 40 -8.71 -17.35 1.36
CA THR A 40 -9.09 -17.41 2.78
C THR A 40 -7.95 -17.97 3.64
N ALA A 41 -7.26 -19.01 3.14
CA ALA A 41 -6.16 -19.63 3.87
C ALA A 41 -4.97 -18.69 4.05
N GLU A 42 -4.85 -17.67 3.18
CA GLU A 42 -3.77 -16.71 3.27
C GLU A 42 -4.07 -15.60 4.28
N LYS A 43 -5.30 -15.48 4.72
CA LYS A 43 -5.73 -14.48 5.72
C LYS A 43 -5.61 -15.09 7.11
N ASN A 44 -4.49 -14.85 7.76
CA ASN A 44 -4.19 -15.43 9.06
C ASN A 44 -3.45 -14.43 9.93
N GLU A 45 -3.10 -14.84 11.16
CA GLU A 45 -2.45 -13.94 12.11
C GLU A 45 -1.08 -13.43 11.63
N THR A 46 -0.38 -14.23 10.85
CA THR A 46 0.93 -13.84 10.32
C THR A 46 0.80 -12.74 9.26
N THR A 47 -0.22 -12.82 8.41
CA THR A 47 -0.42 -11.86 7.32
C THR A 47 -1.24 -10.65 7.76
N LYS A 48 -1.95 -10.75 8.88
CA LYS A 48 -2.76 -9.64 9.38
C LYS A 48 -1.89 -8.50 9.87
N VAL A 49 -2.22 -7.27 9.43
CA VAL A 49 -1.52 -6.08 9.86
C VAL A 49 -2.16 -5.57 11.15
N LYS A 50 -1.35 -5.48 12.21
CA LYS A 50 -1.82 -4.96 13.50
C LYS A 50 -1.90 -3.42 13.44
N GLY A 51 -2.79 -2.86 14.23
CA GLY A 51 -2.92 -1.40 14.31
C GLY A 51 -3.95 -0.80 13.38
N CYS A 52 -4.68 -1.64 12.64
CA CYS A 52 -5.76 -1.20 11.77
C CYS A 52 -7.10 -1.51 12.43
N VAL A 53 -8.06 -0.59 12.33
CA VAL A 53 -9.43 -0.82 12.82
C VAL A 53 -10.12 -1.84 11.92
N SER A 54 -10.06 -1.64 10.60
CA SER A 54 -10.52 -2.63 9.64
C SER A 54 -9.50 -3.76 9.54
N GLN A 55 -9.96 -4.93 9.14
CA GLN A 55 -9.03 -6.04 8.94
C GLN A 55 -8.24 -5.82 7.66
N VAL A 56 -6.93 -5.94 7.75
CA VAL A 56 -6.00 -5.78 6.62
C VAL A 56 -5.04 -6.94 6.65
N TRP A 57 -4.80 -7.55 5.49
CA TRP A 57 -3.82 -8.62 5.33
C TRP A 57 -2.84 -8.25 4.24
N LEU A 58 -1.55 -8.46 4.50
CA LEU A 58 -0.48 -8.27 3.52
C LEU A 58 0.30 -9.58 3.42
N ILE A 59 0.32 -10.15 2.22
CA ILE A 59 1.00 -11.41 1.94
C ILE A 59 2.29 -11.07 1.19
N LYS A 60 3.43 -11.31 1.83
CA LYS A 60 4.71 -11.00 1.23
C LYS A 60 5.28 -12.20 0.51
N ASP A 61 5.98 -11.94 -0.58
CA ASP A 61 6.69 -12.95 -1.34
C ASP A 61 8.04 -12.35 -1.77
N TYR A 62 9.11 -12.87 -1.19
CA TYR A 62 10.46 -12.39 -1.52
C TYR A 62 11.14 -13.43 -2.42
N ASP A 63 11.48 -12.99 -3.64
CA ASP A 63 12.07 -13.87 -4.64
C ASP A 63 13.60 -13.90 -4.60
N GLY A 64 14.21 -13.33 -3.58
CA GLY A 64 15.67 -13.21 -3.45
C GLY A 64 16.19 -11.88 -3.95
N LYS A 65 15.36 -11.10 -4.61
CA LYS A 65 15.74 -9.78 -5.12
C LYS A 65 14.71 -8.71 -4.78
N THR A 66 13.44 -8.98 -5.04
CA THR A 66 12.37 -8.01 -4.80
C THR A 66 11.34 -8.57 -3.83
N LEU A 67 10.75 -7.66 -3.06
CA LEU A 67 9.61 -7.95 -2.20
C LEU A 67 8.33 -7.66 -2.97
N ASN A 68 7.50 -8.68 -3.10
CA ASN A 68 6.22 -8.55 -3.78
C ASN A 68 5.11 -8.79 -2.77
N TYR A 69 4.04 -8.01 -2.87
CA TYR A 69 2.95 -8.07 -1.92
C TYR A 69 1.62 -8.27 -2.62
N ARG A 70 0.76 -9.05 -1.98
CA ARG A 70 -0.67 -9.06 -2.28
C ARG A 70 -1.37 -8.63 -1.00
N GLY A 71 -2.53 -8.04 -1.12
CA GLY A 71 -3.22 -7.56 0.07
C GLY A 71 -4.72 -7.49 -0.11
N ASP A 72 -5.42 -7.42 1.02
CA ASP A 72 -6.87 -7.32 1.03
C ASP A 72 -7.33 -6.67 2.33
N SER A 73 -8.57 -6.23 2.32
CA SER A 73 -9.24 -5.68 3.50
C SER A 73 -10.73 -5.95 3.41
N ASP A 74 -11.40 -5.92 4.55
CA ASP A 74 -12.84 -6.08 4.60
C ASP A 74 -13.60 -4.76 4.41
N ALA A 75 -12.91 -3.64 4.25
CA ALA A 75 -13.52 -2.34 4.00
C ALA A 75 -13.05 -1.79 2.66
N HIS A 76 -14.00 -1.30 1.84
CA HIS A 76 -13.72 -0.85 0.47
C HIS A 76 -12.67 0.24 0.37
N ILE A 77 -12.77 1.28 1.21
CA ILE A 77 -11.80 2.37 1.16
C ILE A 77 -10.43 1.91 1.64
N VAL A 78 -10.39 1.07 2.67
CA VAL A 78 -9.12 0.54 3.18
C VAL A 78 -8.48 -0.39 2.17
N LYS A 79 -9.28 -1.18 1.46
CA LYS A 79 -8.79 -2.00 0.35
C LYS A 79 -8.13 -1.13 -0.73
N GLY A 80 -8.72 0.03 -1.01
CA GLY A 80 -8.12 1.02 -1.91
C GLY A 80 -6.79 1.55 -1.38
N LEU A 81 -6.71 1.81 -0.08
CA LEU A 81 -5.47 2.25 0.54
C LEU A 81 -4.40 1.16 0.48
N VAL A 82 -4.80 -0.11 0.61
CA VAL A 82 -3.89 -1.23 0.39
C VAL A 82 -3.31 -1.15 -1.03
N ALA A 83 -4.16 -0.91 -2.02
CA ALA A 83 -3.70 -0.81 -3.41
C ALA A 83 -2.69 0.33 -3.58
N VAL A 84 -2.92 1.48 -2.96
CA VAL A 84 -1.98 2.60 -2.99
C VAL A 84 -0.65 2.20 -2.38
N VAL A 85 -0.67 1.58 -1.21
CA VAL A 85 0.55 1.15 -0.52
C VAL A 85 1.32 0.14 -1.38
N LEU A 86 0.63 -0.82 -1.98
CA LEU A 86 1.29 -1.82 -2.82
C LEU A 86 1.90 -1.19 -4.07
N GLN A 87 1.26 -0.17 -4.62
CA GLN A 87 1.82 0.54 -5.78
C GLN A 87 3.11 1.27 -5.40
N LEU A 88 3.21 1.76 -4.17
CA LEU A 88 4.42 2.41 -3.67
C LEU A 88 5.56 1.43 -3.46
N PHE A 89 5.28 0.25 -2.97
CA PHE A 89 6.32 -0.63 -2.42
C PHE A 89 6.49 -1.97 -3.10
N SER A 90 5.43 -2.58 -3.63
CA SER A 90 5.50 -3.94 -4.14
C SER A 90 6.36 -4.02 -5.39
N GLY A 91 7.13 -5.10 -5.51
CA GLY A 91 7.98 -5.33 -6.68
C GLY A 91 9.32 -4.59 -6.64
N ARG A 92 9.73 -4.09 -5.49
CA ARG A 92 10.98 -3.36 -5.33
C ARG A 92 11.95 -4.13 -4.46
N THR A 93 13.24 -3.76 -4.55
CA THR A 93 14.24 -4.35 -3.66
C THR A 93 14.04 -3.84 -2.24
N PRO A 94 14.49 -4.59 -1.22
CA PRO A 94 14.39 -4.10 0.16
C PRO A 94 15.02 -2.72 0.37
N GLN A 95 16.14 -2.43 -0.27
CA GLN A 95 16.78 -1.13 -0.14
C GLN A 95 15.93 -0.02 -0.76
N GLU A 96 15.33 -0.28 -1.91
CA GLU A 96 14.44 0.69 -2.54
C GLU A 96 13.23 1.00 -1.64
N ILE A 97 12.70 -0.03 -0.98
CA ILE A 97 11.58 0.13 -0.07
C ILE A 97 11.95 1.03 1.10
N ILE A 98 13.12 0.81 1.69
CA ILE A 98 13.61 1.63 2.80
C ILE A 98 13.75 3.10 2.39
N ASP A 99 14.20 3.33 1.16
CA ASP A 99 14.50 4.67 0.67
C ASP A 99 13.26 5.47 0.22
N ILE A 100 12.11 4.83 0.06
CA ILE A 100 10.89 5.53 -0.38
C ILE A 100 10.37 6.46 0.73
N ASP A 101 10.15 7.72 0.36
CA ASP A 101 9.51 8.70 1.23
C ASP A 101 8.00 8.58 1.11
N ALA A 102 7.42 7.66 1.87
CA ALA A 102 5.98 7.42 1.82
C ALA A 102 5.17 8.63 2.29
N ALA A 103 5.63 9.30 3.35
CA ALA A 103 4.90 10.44 3.89
C ALA A 103 4.81 11.58 2.87
N GLY A 104 5.91 11.86 2.18
CA GLY A 104 5.92 12.88 1.14
C GLY A 104 5.01 12.54 -0.02
N THR A 105 5.02 11.29 -0.45
CA THR A 105 4.16 10.84 -1.55
C THR A 105 2.69 10.93 -1.16
N LEU A 106 2.34 10.47 0.03
CA LEU A 106 0.94 10.52 0.50
C LEU A 106 0.45 11.96 0.62
N SER A 107 1.34 12.87 1.01
CA SER A 107 1.01 14.29 1.06
C SER A 107 0.68 14.83 -0.32
N GLN A 108 1.45 14.44 -1.34
CA GLN A 108 1.20 14.85 -2.72
C GLN A 108 -0.14 14.32 -3.24
N LEU A 109 -0.54 13.15 -2.78
CA LEU A 109 -1.83 12.57 -3.15
C LEU A 109 -3.00 13.22 -2.39
N GLY A 110 -2.71 14.00 -1.36
CA GLY A 110 -3.72 14.60 -0.51
C GLY A 110 -4.35 13.64 0.49
N LEU A 111 -3.80 12.43 0.60
CA LEU A 111 -4.37 11.42 1.48
C LEU A 111 -4.14 11.73 2.95
N ALA A 112 -2.98 12.27 3.29
CA ALA A 112 -2.65 12.56 4.69
C ALA A 112 -3.63 13.55 5.34
N GLU A 113 -4.17 14.47 4.55
CA GLU A 113 -5.03 15.54 5.07
C GLU A 113 -6.50 15.16 5.16
N HIS A 114 -6.93 14.18 4.36
CA HIS A 114 -8.34 13.89 4.19
C HIS A 114 -8.80 12.58 4.82
N LEU A 115 -7.86 11.78 5.33
CA LEU A 115 -8.20 10.53 5.99
C LEU A 115 -8.54 10.78 7.46
N SER A 116 -9.49 10.01 7.99
CA SER A 116 -9.75 10.03 9.43
C SER A 116 -8.50 9.54 10.18
N PRO A 117 -8.34 9.87 11.46
CA PRO A 117 -7.21 9.37 12.25
C PRO A 117 -7.09 7.85 12.22
N GLN A 118 -8.21 7.14 12.25
CA GLN A 118 -8.21 5.67 12.21
C GLN A 118 -7.65 5.15 10.90
N ARG A 119 -8.02 5.76 9.78
CA ARG A 119 -7.53 5.36 8.46
C ARG A 119 -6.06 5.74 8.28
N SER A 120 -5.67 6.90 8.77
CA SER A 120 -4.27 7.33 8.74
C SER A 120 -3.39 6.38 9.56
N ASN A 121 -3.87 5.95 10.73
CA ASN A 121 -3.14 5.00 11.56
C ASN A 121 -2.99 3.65 10.87
N GLY A 122 -4.05 3.18 10.22
CA GLY A 122 -3.99 1.93 9.46
C GLY A 122 -3.00 2.01 8.31
N LEU A 123 -3.00 3.13 7.61
CA LEU A 123 -2.06 3.36 6.51
C LEU A 123 -0.63 3.35 7.01
N SER A 124 -0.37 4.05 8.12
CA SER A 124 0.96 4.06 8.75
C SER A 124 1.39 2.67 9.20
N ALA A 125 0.45 1.88 9.73
CA ALA A 125 0.74 0.51 10.17
C ALA A 125 1.15 -0.38 8.99
N MET A 126 0.48 -0.24 7.83
CA MET A 126 0.84 -0.99 6.63
C MET A 126 2.25 -0.62 6.16
N ILE A 127 2.55 0.67 6.12
CA ILE A 127 3.86 1.15 5.68
C ILE A 127 4.95 0.64 6.63
N ALA A 128 4.71 0.75 7.93
CA ALA A 128 5.66 0.29 8.93
C ALA A 128 5.93 -1.22 8.80
N ARG A 129 4.89 -2.02 8.54
CA ARG A 129 5.02 -3.45 8.34
C ARG A 129 5.91 -3.77 7.15
N ILE A 130 5.70 -3.10 6.03
CA ILE A 130 6.47 -3.34 4.81
C ILE A 130 7.92 -2.91 4.99
N LYS A 131 8.16 -1.76 5.62
CA LYS A 131 9.52 -1.30 5.88
C LYS A 131 10.25 -2.20 6.86
N LYS A 132 9.55 -2.73 7.85
CA LYS A 132 10.11 -3.70 8.79
C LYS A 132 10.55 -4.97 8.06
N ASP A 133 9.69 -5.49 7.18
CA ASP A 133 10.01 -6.68 6.39
C ASP A 133 11.28 -6.45 5.57
N ALA A 134 11.39 -5.29 4.92
CA ALA A 134 12.57 -4.95 4.12
C ALA A 134 13.82 -4.85 4.98
N ALA A 135 13.71 -4.21 6.14
CA ALA A 135 14.85 -4.06 7.06
C ALA A 135 15.33 -5.42 7.57
N GLU A 136 14.42 -6.34 7.86
CA GLU A 136 14.78 -7.67 8.33
C GLU A 136 15.57 -8.44 7.26
N ILE A 137 15.17 -8.29 5.99
CA ILE A 137 15.90 -8.94 4.90
C ILE A 137 17.30 -8.36 4.76
N LEU A 138 17.44 -7.05 4.89
CA LEU A 138 18.75 -6.38 4.77
C LEU A 138 19.71 -6.76 5.90
N GLN A 139 19.17 -7.15 7.05
CA GLN A 139 19.97 -7.55 8.22
C GLN A 139 20.30 -9.04 8.21
N ALA A 140 19.66 -9.82 7.37
CA ALA A 140 19.84 -11.26 7.33
C ALA A 140 21.18 -11.68 6.69
#